data_6e3be735dea00d1690be6c15631e38d7
#
_entry.id   6e3be735dea00d1690be6c15631e38d7
#
_cell.length_a   1.000
_cell.length_b   1.000
_cell.length_c   1.000
_cell.angle_alpha   90.00
_cell.angle_beta   90.00
_cell.angle_gamma   90.00
#
_symmetry.space_group_name_H-M   'P 1'
#
loop_
_entity.id
_entity.type
_entity.pdbx_description
1 polymer ?
#
loop_
_entity_poly.entity_id
_entity_poly.type
_entity_poly.pdbx_seq_one_letter_code
_entity_poly.pdbx_strand_id
1 'polypeptide(L)'
;MSYEVLESRKTYEGKIVTITVDKLRMPDGSEAYRETVIRKKNAAGVLAVDTDGRLLFVRQYRHPFREMLLEIPAGVIEEGESGEAAVLRELEEETGKRAGRAEFLCELYPSVGFCTEKIQLFFATELTAGTQKLDADEFVEIEKYTLEEAIAMIHKGE
;
A
#
# COMPACT_ATOMS: atom_id res chain seq x y z
N MET A 1 -12.89 14.81 24.28
CA MET A 1 -13.98 13.92 23.80
C MET A 1 -13.54 12.49 24.02
N SER A 2 -14.36 11.65 24.64
CA SER A 2 -14.02 10.23 24.82
C SER A 2 -15.08 9.37 24.13
N TYR A 3 -14.62 8.30 23.47
CA TYR A 3 -15.42 7.25 22.89
C TYR A 3 -15.17 5.99 23.69
N GLU A 4 -16.20 5.23 24.01
CA GLU A 4 -16.08 3.98 24.75
C GLU A 4 -16.62 2.83 23.90
N VAL A 5 -15.82 1.77 23.73
CA VAL A 5 -16.30 0.55 23.08
C VAL A 5 -17.09 -0.26 24.10
N LEU A 6 -18.40 -0.38 23.89
CA LEU A 6 -19.32 -1.12 24.76
C LEU A 6 -19.33 -2.61 24.44
N GLU A 7 -19.26 -2.94 23.15
CA GLU A 7 -19.27 -4.30 22.63
C GLU A 7 -18.46 -4.35 21.31
N SER A 8 -17.73 -5.42 21.10
CA SER A 8 -17.05 -5.70 19.84
C SER A 8 -17.36 -7.12 19.39
N ARG A 9 -17.87 -7.27 18.18
CA ARG A 9 -18.23 -8.56 17.59
C ARG A 9 -17.46 -8.78 16.29
N LYS A 10 -16.63 -9.82 16.25
CA LYS A 10 -16.00 -10.27 15.02
C LYS A 10 -17.03 -10.94 14.12
N THR A 11 -17.20 -10.43 12.89
CA THR A 11 -18.17 -10.93 11.90
C THR A 11 -17.54 -11.73 10.80
N TYR A 12 -16.25 -11.49 10.52
CA TYR A 12 -15.48 -12.22 9.52
C TYR A 12 -14.01 -12.29 9.90
N GLU A 13 -13.37 -13.40 9.59
CA GLU A 13 -11.93 -13.58 9.69
C GLU A 13 -11.39 -14.34 8.47
N GLY A 14 -10.61 -13.63 7.64
CA GLY A 14 -9.95 -14.17 6.45
C GLY A 14 -8.43 -14.18 6.59
N LYS A 15 -7.74 -14.49 5.51
CA LYS A 15 -6.26 -14.43 5.45
C LYS A 15 -5.73 -12.99 5.62
N ILE A 16 -6.36 -12.04 4.95
CA ILE A 16 -5.88 -10.66 4.78
C ILE A 16 -6.51 -9.73 5.81
N VAL A 17 -7.80 -9.90 6.09
CA VAL A 17 -8.58 -9.00 6.93
C VAL A 17 -9.39 -9.74 7.98
N THR A 18 -9.68 -9.03 9.06
CA THR A 18 -10.74 -9.34 10.01
C THR A 18 -11.76 -8.21 9.98
N ILE A 19 -13.05 -8.51 10.08
CA ILE A 19 -14.11 -7.48 10.16
C ILE A 19 -14.77 -7.57 11.52
N THR A 20 -14.87 -6.41 12.20
CA THR A 20 -15.62 -6.26 13.45
C THR A 20 -16.77 -5.29 13.28
N VAL A 21 -17.78 -5.48 14.12
CA VAL A 21 -18.86 -4.50 14.35
C VAL A 21 -18.79 -4.12 15.83
N ASP A 22 -18.51 -2.86 16.07
CA ASP A 22 -18.33 -2.31 17.41
C ASP A 22 -19.50 -1.41 17.77
N LYS A 23 -20.09 -1.61 18.96
CA LYS A 23 -21.04 -0.72 19.58
C LYS A 23 -20.30 0.29 20.44
N LEU A 24 -20.48 1.56 20.17
CA LEU A 24 -19.78 2.65 20.84
C LEU A 24 -20.74 3.50 21.65
N ARG A 25 -20.28 4.00 22.80
CA ARG A 25 -20.86 5.18 23.46
C ARG A 25 -20.18 6.43 22.92
N MET A 26 -21.00 7.33 22.37
CA MET A 26 -20.54 8.61 21.82
C MET A 26 -20.33 9.63 22.94
N PRO A 27 -19.58 10.75 22.68
CA PRO A 27 -19.29 11.78 23.69
C PRO A 27 -20.54 12.48 24.25
N ASP A 28 -21.66 12.46 23.52
CA ASP A 28 -22.95 13.02 23.96
C ASP A 28 -23.82 11.99 24.72
N GLY A 29 -23.30 10.79 24.97
CA GLY A 29 -23.98 9.69 25.64
C GLY A 29 -24.84 8.80 24.73
N SER A 30 -25.02 9.17 23.44
CA SER A 30 -25.73 8.32 22.47
C SER A 30 -24.91 7.07 22.12
N GLU A 31 -25.55 6.10 21.49
CA GLU A 31 -24.92 4.88 21.03
C GLU A 31 -24.87 4.83 19.50
N ALA A 32 -23.78 4.30 18.95
CA ALA A 32 -23.61 4.12 17.51
C ALA A 32 -22.84 2.83 17.21
N TYR A 33 -23.06 2.30 16.01
CA TYR A 33 -22.30 1.16 15.50
C TYR A 33 -21.23 1.60 14.52
N ARG A 34 -20.11 0.91 14.53
CA ARG A 34 -19.01 1.09 13.54
C ARG A 34 -18.59 -0.27 13.03
N GLU A 35 -18.38 -0.33 11.72
CA GLU A 35 -17.76 -1.48 11.07
C GLU A 35 -16.28 -1.16 10.84
N THR A 36 -15.42 -2.10 11.19
CA THR A 36 -13.96 -1.94 11.03
C THR A 36 -13.39 -3.10 10.26
N VAL A 37 -12.66 -2.79 9.19
CA VAL A 37 -11.81 -3.73 8.46
C VAL A 37 -10.40 -3.65 9.07
N ILE A 38 -10.02 -4.68 9.79
CA ILE A 38 -8.71 -4.77 10.42
C ILE A 38 -7.75 -5.49 9.46
N ARG A 39 -6.74 -4.78 8.97
CA ARG A 39 -5.66 -5.36 8.17
C ARG A 39 -4.72 -6.15 9.06
N LYS A 40 -4.38 -7.38 8.67
CA LYS A 40 -3.44 -8.24 9.42
C LYS A 40 -1.99 -7.81 9.25
N LYS A 41 -1.67 -7.19 8.11
CA LYS A 41 -0.36 -6.60 7.81
C LYS A 41 -0.54 -5.24 7.16
N ASN A 42 0.42 -4.37 7.36
CA ASN A 42 0.52 -3.09 6.66
C ASN A 42 1.29 -3.27 5.35
N ALA A 43 1.35 -2.22 4.54
CA ALA A 43 2.06 -2.22 3.28
C ALA A 43 3.14 -1.13 3.24
N ALA A 44 4.06 -1.27 2.30
CA ALA A 44 5.00 -0.23 1.94
C ALA A 44 5.06 -0.09 0.43
N GLY A 45 5.19 1.14 -0.06
CA GLY A 45 5.32 1.46 -1.47
C GLY A 45 6.49 2.38 -1.74
N VAL A 46 7.04 2.33 -2.94
CA VAL A 46 8.23 3.09 -3.29
C VAL A 46 8.06 3.86 -4.60
N LEU A 47 8.35 5.16 -4.55
CA LEU A 47 8.56 5.98 -5.73
C LEU A 47 10.03 5.88 -6.12
N ALA A 48 10.34 5.11 -7.14
CA ALA A 48 11.70 4.82 -7.56
C ALA A 48 12.07 5.57 -8.84
N VAL A 49 13.23 6.24 -8.83
CA VAL A 49 13.77 6.97 -10.00
C VAL A 49 14.88 6.14 -10.63
N ASP A 50 14.70 5.74 -11.89
CA ASP A 50 15.73 5.01 -12.64
C ASP A 50 16.85 5.95 -13.11
N THR A 51 17.92 5.37 -13.61
CA THR A 51 19.13 6.07 -14.06
C THR A 51 18.90 7.05 -15.21
N ASP A 52 17.80 6.89 -15.95
CA ASP A 52 17.37 7.82 -17.01
C ASP A 52 16.49 8.99 -16.49
N GLY A 53 16.30 9.10 -15.17
CA GLY A 53 15.51 10.14 -14.52
C GLY A 53 13.99 9.91 -14.56
N ARG A 54 13.54 8.74 -15.04
CA ARG A 54 12.13 8.39 -15.06
C ARG A 54 11.71 7.64 -13.80
N LEU A 55 10.47 7.84 -13.42
CA LEU A 55 9.82 7.09 -12.35
C LEU A 55 9.41 5.70 -12.84
N LEU A 56 9.62 4.69 -12.00
CA LEU A 56 9.15 3.33 -12.25
C LEU A 56 7.75 3.16 -11.70
N PHE A 57 6.90 2.57 -12.54
CA PHE A 57 5.55 2.15 -12.19
C PHE A 57 5.36 0.69 -12.58
N VAL A 58 4.35 0.09 -11.99
CA VAL A 58 3.89 -1.27 -12.27
C VAL A 58 2.41 -1.22 -12.65
N ARG A 59 2.03 -1.98 -13.69
CA ARG A 59 0.64 -2.16 -14.06
C ARG A 59 0.22 -3.57 -13.75
N GLN A 60 -0.79 -3.72 -12.89
CA GLN A 60 -1.27 -5.02 -12.45
C GLN A 60 -2.79 -5.05 -12.30
N TYR A 61 -3.36 -6.26 -12.42
CA TYR A 61 -4.79 -6.46 -12.23
C TYR A 61 -5.18 -6.37 -10.76
N ARG A 62 -6.16 -5.50 -10.47
CA ARG A 62 -6.72 -5.36 -9.13
C ARG A 62 -8.15 -5.89 -9.08
N HIS A 63 -8.33 -7.08 -8.54
CA HIS A 63 -9.62 -7.77 -8.50
C HIS A 63 -10.79 -6.95 -7.91
N PRO A 64 -10.63 -6.12 -6.86
CA PRO A 64 -11.71 -5.29 -6.33
C PRO A 64 -12.29 -4.31 -7.36
N PHE A 65 -11.44 -3.80 -8.26
CA PHE A 65 -11.82 -2.85 -9.33
C PHE A 65 -12.08 -3.57 -10.66
N ARG A 66 -11.59 -4.81 -10.81
CA ARG A 66 -11.65 -5.62 -12.06
C ARG A 66 -10.95 -4.94 -13.23
N GLU A 67 -9.89 -4.21 -12.94
CA GLU A 67 -9.14 -3.40 -13.90
C GLU A 67 -7.64 -3.57 -13.70
N MET A 68 -6.89 -3.21 -14.75
CA MET A 68 -5.44 -3.04 -14.71
C MET A 68 -5.16 -1.64 -14.17
N LEU A 69 -4.54 -1.54 -13.00
CA LEU A 69 -4.18 -0.25 -12.39
C LEU A 69 -2.69 0.02 -12.53
N LEU A 70 -2.36 1.29 -12.73
CA LEU A 70 -0.99 1.79 -12.71
C LEU A 70 -0.66 2.24 -11.29
N GLU A 71 0.39 1.68 -10.73
CA GLU A 71 0.76 1.85 -9.34
C GLU A 71 2.27 2.04 -9.20
N ILE A 72 2.72 2.60 -8.08
CA ILE A 72 4.12 2.48 -7.67
C ILE A 72 4.37 1.05 -7.18
N PRO A 73 5.60 0.50 -7.29
CA PRO A 73 5.95 -0.79 -6.70
C PRO A 73 5.63 -0.80 -5.21
N ALA A 74 4.89 -1.82 -4.77
CA ALA A 74 4.40 -1.89 -3.39
C ALA A 74 3.98 -3.29 -2.99
N GLY A 75 4.24 -3.64 -1.73
CA GLY A 75 3.78 -4.90 -1.18
C GLY A 75 3.64 -4.89 0.33
N VAL A 76 3.39 -6.06 0.87
CA VAL A 76 3.10 -6.26 2.29
C VAL A 76 4.41 -6.28 3.09
N ILE A 77 4.41 -5.58 4.23
CA ILE A 77 5.50 -5.67 5.20
C ILE A 77 5.35 -7.02 5.95
N GLU A 78 6.33 -7.89 5.79
CA GLU A 78 6.33 -9.22 6.41
C GLU A 78 6.64 -9.15 7.92
N GLU A 79 6.39 -10.25 8.62
CA GLU A 79 6.63 -10.32 10.07
C GLU A 79 8.12 -10.15 10.39
N GLY A 80 8.44 -9.17 11.22
CA GLY A 80 9.83 -8.83 11.57
C GLY A 80 10.58 -7.99 10.52
N GLU A 81 9.93 -7.64 9.41
CA GLU A 81 10.50 -6.79 8.36
C GLU A 81 10.25 -5.31 8.66
N SER A 82 11.22 -4.45 8.35
CA SER A 82 11.00 -3.01 8.34
C SER A 82 10.35 -2.57 7.03
N GLY A 83 9.66 -1.41 7.02
CA GLY A 83 9.10 -0.86 5.78
C GLY A 83 10.16 -0.60 4.71
N GLU A 84 11.37 -0.17 5.11
CA GLU A 84 12.50 0.01 4.19
C GLU A 84 12.94 -1.32 3.56
N ALA A 85 13.07 -2.37 4.36
CA ALA A 85 13.41 -3.70 3.84
C ALA A 85 12.34 -4.23 2.88
N ALA A 86 11.06 -4.04 3.23
CA ALA A 86 9.94 -4.43 2.38
C ALA A 86 9.99 -3.73 1.01
N VAL A 87 10.15 -2.41 0.97
CA VAL A 87 10.18 -1.70 -0.33
C VAL A 87 11.39 -2.04 -1.19
N LEU A 88 12.54 -2.33 -0.58
CA LEU A 88 13.72 -2.77 -1.32
C LEU A 88 13.52 -4.15 -1.94
N ARG A 89 12.89 -5.06 -1.20
CA ARG A 89 12.51 -6.39 -1.67
C ARG A 89 11.47 -6.32 -2.78
N GLU A 90 10.36 -5.63 -2.56
CA GLU A 90 9.26 -5.48 -3.53
C GLU A 90 9.73 -4.78 -4.83
N LEU A 91 10.54 -3.73 -4.71
CA LEU A 91 11.11 -3.07 -5.88
C LEU A 91 11.91 -4.06 -6.74
N GLU A 92 12.75 -4.90 -6.14
CA GLU A 92 13.49 -5.90 -6.89
C GLU A 92 12.58 -6.99 -7.44
N GLU A 93 11.67 -7.52 -6.64
CA GLU A 93 10.76 -8.61 -7.04
C GLU A 93 9.86 -8.20 -8.19
N GLU A 94 9.24 -7.01 -8.14
CA GLU A 94 8.32 -6.53 -9.16
C GLU A 94 9.03 -5.96 -10.40
N THR A 95 10.17 -5.28 -10.23
CA THR A 95 10.79 -4.51 -11.32
C THR A 95 12.15 -5.03 -11.80
N GLY A 96 12.78 -5.93 -11.07
CA GLY A 96 14.15 -6.35 -11.33
C GLY A 96 15.19 -5.24 -11.10
N LYS A 97 14.89 -4.25 -10.24
CA LYS A 97 15.77 -3.16 -9.88
C LYS A 97 16.10 -3.14 -8.41
N ARG A 98 17.34 -2.91 -8.07
CA ARG A 98 17.81 -2.70 -6.69
C ARG A 98 18.13 -1.24 -6.48
N ALA A 99 17.63 -0.67 -5.39
CA ALA A 99 18.00 0.69 -5.00
C ALA A 99 19.24 0.69 -4.10
N GLY A 100 20.14 1.62 -4.35
CA GLY A 100 21.26 1.90 -3.47
C GLY A 100 20.89 2.79 -2.29
N ARG A 101 19.76 3.53 -2.42
CA ARG A 101 19.24 4.43 -1.40
C ARG A 101 17.72 4.39 -1.38
N ALA A 102 17.15 4.27 -0.19
CA ALA A 102 15.73 4.45 0.06
C ALA A 102 15.51 5.41 1.24
N GLU A 103 14.62 6.36 1.10
CA GLU A 103 14.29 7.36 2.12
C GLU A 103 12.81 7.30 2.45
N PHE A 104 12.48 7.25 3.74
CA PHE A 104 11.09 7.33 4.19
C PHE A 104 10.51 8.72 3.87
N LEU A 105 9.33 8.75 3.25
CA LEU A 105 8.61 9.98 2.95
C LEU A 105 7.50 10.25 3.97
N CYS A 106 6.56 9.32 4.11
CA CYS A 106 5.43 9.47 5.02
C CYS A 106 4.71 8.12 5.24
N GLU A 107 3.80 8.10 6.22
CA GLU A 107 2.82 7.03 6.41
C GLU A 107 1.43 7.53 5.98
N LEU A 108 0.76 6.77 5.14
CA LEU A 108 -0.60 7.02 4.66
C LEU A 108 -1.61 6.14 5.38
N TYR A 109 -2.80 6.68 5.54
CA TYR A 109 -4.00 6.00 6.03
C TYR A 109 -5.06 6.04 4.93
N PRO A 110 -5.12 5.07 4.00
CA PRO A 110 -5.94 5.17 2.79
C PRO A 110 -7.44 5.29 3.06
N SER A 111 -7.92 4.68 4.14
CA SER A 111 -9.36 4.55 4.42
C SER A 111 -9.67 4.68 5.91
N VAL A 112 -9.31 5.81 6.52
CA VAL A 112 -9.41 6.07 7.98
C VAL A 112 -10.83 5.92 8.56
N GLY A 113 -11.86 5.95 7.72
CA GLY A 113 -13.25 5.84 8.18
C GLY A 113 -13.66 4.43 8.60
N PHE A 114 -13.00 3.39 8.08
CA PHE A 114 -13.40 2.02 8.34
C PHE A 114 -12.27 0.97 8.26
N CYS A 115 -11.08 1.33 7.80
CA CYS A 115 -9.96 0.40 7.62
C CYS A 115 -8.75 0.80 8.44
N THR A 116 -8.05 -0.19 9.01
CA THR A 116 -6.82 0.04 9.80
C THR A 116 -5.56 0.01 8.96
N GLU A 117 -5.66 -0.09 7.63
CA GLU A 117 -4.52 -0.15 6.74
C GLU A 117 -3.64 1.08 6.85
N LYS A 118 -2.34 0.85 6.91
CA LYS A 118 -1.30 1.86 6.82
C LYS A 118 -0.35 1.49 5.68
N ILE A 119 0.09 2.51 4.96
CA ILE A 119 1.07 2.35 3.88
C ILE A 119 2.23 3.29 4.15
N GLN A 120 3.42 2.73 4.31
CA GLN A 120 4.66 3.51 4.39
C GLN A 120 5.16 3.81 2.99
N LEU A 121 5.39 5.08 2.68
CA LEU A 121 5.93 5.51 1.39
C LEU A 121 7.40 5.85 1.50
N PHE A 122 8.15 5.40 0.52
CA PHE A 122 9.59 5.64 0.38
C PHE A 122 9.90 6.25 -0.99
N PHE A 123 11.05 6.92 -1.05
CA PHE A 123 11.66 7.41 -2.28
C PHE A 123 12.97 6.66 -2.49
N ALA A 124 13.17 6.10 -3.69
CA ALA A 124 14.35 5.30 -3.99
C ALA A 124 15.12 5.81 -5.20
N THR A 125 16.44 5.78 -5.09
CA THR A 125 17.40 6.23 -6.10
C THR A 125 18.57 5.27 -6.20
N GLU A 126 19.53 5.59 -7.09
CA GLU A 126 20.72 4.78 -7.33
C GLU A 126 20.38 3.35 -7.79
N LEU A 127 19.42 3.27 -8.72
CA LEU A 127 18.93 1.97 -9.18
C LEU A 127 19.98 1.25 -10.01
N THR A 128 20.15 -0.03 -9.71
CA THR A 128 21.02 -0.96 -10.42
C THR A 128 20.21 -2.17 -10.91
N ALA A 129 20.79 -2.96 -11.82
CA ALA A 129 20.15 -4.18 -12.27
C ALA A 129 20.07 -5.22 -11.14
N GLY A 130 18.91 -5.79 -10.97
CA GLY A 130 18.59 -6.92 -10.09
C GLY A 130 17.91 -8.03 -10.89
N THR A 131 17.10 -8.84 -10.22
CA THR A 131 16.37 -9.95 -10.85
C THR A 131 14.90 -9.87 -10.47
N GLN A 132 14.03 -9.71 -11.48
CA GLN A 132 12.59 -9.78 -11.26
C GLN A 132 12.20 -11.20 -10.83
N LYS A 133 11.37 -11.30 -9.79
CA LYS A 133 10.90 -12.55 -9.25
C LYS A 133 9.50 -12.38 -8.68
N LEU A 134 8.52 -12.45 -9.56
CA LEU A 134 7.10 -12.36 -9.19
C LEU A 134 6.62 -13.61 -8.47
N ASP A 135 5.62 -13.46 -7.63
CA ASP A 135 4.88 -14.57 -7.07
C ASP A 135 4.10 -15.32 -8.17
N ALA A 136 3.71 -16.57 -7.91
CA ALA A 136 3.12 -17.45 -8.92
C ALA A 136 1.78 -16.95 -9.50
N ASP A 137 1.08 -16.08 -8.79
CA ASP A 137 -0.18 -15.46 -9.15
C ASP A 137 -0.06 -13.96 -9.45
N GLU A 138 1.17 -13.44 -9.54
CA GLU A 138 1.45 -12.05 -9.91
C GLU A 138 1.79 -11.93 -11.39
N PHE A 139 1.17 -10.96 -12.03
CA PHE A 139 1.41 -10.57 -13.42
C PHE A 139 1.56 -9.04 -13.47
N VAL A 140 2.79 -8.58 -13.63
CA VAL A 140 3.15 -7.17 -13.54
C VAL A 140 3.83 -6.72 -14.82
N GLU A 141 3.38 -5.60 -15.40
CA GLU A 141 4.03 -4.89 -16.49
C GLU A 141 4.74 -3.66 -15.92
N ILE A 142 6.00 -3.46 -16.32
CA ILE A 142 6.81 -2.32 -15.87
C ILE A 142 6.63 -1.17 -16.84
N GLU A 143 6.27 -0.01 -16.34
CA GLU A 143 6.14 1.23 -17.10
C GLU A 143 7.02 2.32 -16.51
N LYS A 144 7.42 3.29 -17.34
CA LYS A 144 8.25 4.42 -16.92
C LYS A 144 7.69 5.72 -17.44
N TYR A 145 7.58 6.69 -16.55
CA TYR A 145 7.09 8.02 -16.87
C TYR A 145 7.99 9.10 -16.28
N THR A 146 8.04 10.26 -16.91
CA THR A 146 8.63 11.43 -16.27
C THR A 146 7.70 11.90 -15.15
N LEU A 147 8.21 12.73 -14.25
CA LEU A 147 7.39 13.31 -13.18
C LEU A 147 6.23 14.13 -13.75
N GLU A 148 6.48 14.89 -14.83
CA GLU A 148 5.47 15.70 -15.50
C GLU A 148 4.36 14.84 -16.11
N GLU A 149 4.72 13.73 -16.76
CA GLU A 149 3.75 12.77 -17.30
C GLU A 149 2.90 12.16 -16.19
N ALA A 150 3.52 11.69 -15.11
CA ALA A 150 2.81 11.11 -13.97
C ALA A 150 1.83 12.12 -13.33
N ILE A 151 2.25 13.36 -13.12
CA ILE A 151 1.37 14.43 -12.62
C ILE A 151 0.21 14.70 -13.57
N ALA A 152 0.47 14.73 -14.89
CA ALA A 152 -0.57 14.95 -15.88
C ALA A 152 -1.60 13.82 -15.90
N MET A 153 -1.18 12.57 -15.72
CA MET A 153 -2.05 11.39 -15.61
C MET A 153 -2.94 11.49 -14.36
N ILE A 154 -2.38 11.86 -13.20
CA ILE A 154 -3.16 12.07 -11.98
C ILE A 154 -4.27 13.11 -12.19
N HIS A 155 -3.95 14.23 -12.86
CA HIS A 155 -4.94 15.29 -13.14
C HIS A 155 -6.05 14.85 -14.11
N LYS A 156 -5.78 13.85 -14.95
CA LYS A 156 -6.77 13.29 -15.88
C LYS A 156 -7.56 12.14 -15.28
N GLY A 157 -7.10 11.57 -14.15
CA GLY A 157 -7.68 10.39 -13.52
C GLY A 157 -7.29 9.09 -14.24
N GLU A 158 -6.11 9.08 -14.84
CA GLU A 158 -5.52 7.93 -15.53
C GLU A 158 -4.64 7.11 -14.57
#